data_9c309feeca27179b4208325ea80760c0
#
_entry.id   9c309feeca27179b4208325ea80760c0
#
_cell.length_a   1.000
_cell.length_b   1.000
_cell.length_c   1.000
_cell.angle_alpha   90.00
_cell.angle_beta   90.00
_cell.angle_gamma   90.00
#
_symmetry.space_group_name_H-M   'P 1'
#
loop_
_entity.id
_entity.type
_entity.pdbx_description
1 polymer ?
#
loop_
_entity_poly.entity_id
_entity_poly.type
_entity_poly.pdbx_seq_one_letter_code
_entity_poly.pdbx_strand_id
1 'polypeptide(L)'
;SRRRQRQMCIRDRLIAEHGNEIFQAAQDNGVDVAFEASVAGGIPILKSLGEGLAANHVNWLAGIINGTGNFILTEMEEGGRAFDDVLAEAQALGYAEADPTFDVEGIDAAHKLTILASIAFGIPLQFSKVYTEGISRITTEDVASAAHFGYRIKHLGIAKDTGNGIELRVHPTLIPKETMLSAVNGVMNAIMIDGDAVGPTLFYGAGAGAEPTAS
;
A
#
# COMPACT_ATOMS: atom_id res chain seq x y z
N SER A 1 -11.46 15.58 3.73
CA SER A 1 -12.87 15.26 4.01
C SER A 1 -13.24 13.90 3.42
N ARG A 2 -14.17 13.18 4.04
CA ARG A 2 -14.67 11.84 3.62
C ARG A 2 -14.99 11.76 2.12
N ARG A 3 -15.47 12.83 1.49
CA ARG A 3 -15.80 12.87 0.06
C ARG A 3 -14.55 12.78 -0.83
N ARG A 4 -13.41 13.36 -0.42
CA ARG A 4 -12.15 13.31 -1.18
C ARG A 4 -11.44 11.97 -1.04
N GLN A 5 -11.53 11.33 0.13
CA GLN A 5 -11.01 9.99 0.35
C GLN A 5 -11.74 8.95 -0.51
N ARG A 6 -13.09 9.02 -0.59
CA ARG A 6 -13.88 8.21 -1.53
C ARG A 6 -13.48 8.40 -2.98
N GLN A 7 -13.15 9.63 -3.40
CA GLN A 7 -12.71 9.89 -4.77
C GLN A 7 -11.32 9.32 -5.08
N MET A 8 -10.46 9.15 -4.08
CA MET A 8 -9.16 8.52 -4.22
C MET A 8 -9.33 7.00 -4.42
N CYS A 9 -10.07 6.32 -3.54
CA CYS A 9 -10.36 4.88 -3.65
C CYS A 9 -11.10 4.50 -4.96
N ILE A 10 -11.92 5.40 -5.52
CA ILE A 10 -12.55 5.18 -6.83
C ILE A 10 -11.52 5.24 -7.96
N ARG A 11 -10.49 6.10 -7.84
CA ARG A 11 -9.48 6.27 -8.90
C ARG A 11 -8.49 5.12 -8.92
N ASP A 12 -7.97 4.68 -7.78
CA ASP A 12 -7.06 3.54 -7.68
C ASP A 12 -7.75 2.26 -8.14
N ARG A 13 -8.98 2.00 -7.71
CA ARG A 13 -9.78 0.88 -8.19
C ARG A 13 -10.02 0.95 -9.71
N LEU A 14 -10.42 2.11 -10.23
CA LEU A 14 -10.66 2.30 -11.66
C LEU A 14 -9.39 2.00 -12.48
N ILE A 15 -8.23 2.50 -12.03
CA ILE A 15 -6.96 2.24 -12.71
C ILE A 15 -6.54 0.77 -12.56
N ALA A 16 -6.67 0.18 -11.37
CA ALA A 16 -6.25 -1.20 -11.15
C ALA A 16 -7.07 -2.22 -11.96
N GLU A 17 -8.39 -1.98 -12.10
CA GLU A 17 -9.30 -2.89 -12.80
C GLU A 17 -9.41 -2.61 -14.31
N HIS A 18 -9.37 -1.32 -14.73
CA HIS A 18 -9.64 -0.88 -16.10
C HIS A 18 -8.51 -0.04 -16.72
N GLY A 19 -7.37 0.09 -16.04
CA GLY A 19 -6.28 0.96 -16.49
C GLY A 19 -5.71 0.56 -17.84
N ASN A 20 -5.63 -0.74 -18.14
CA ASN A 20 -5.15 -1.19 -19.46
C ASN A 20 -6.01 -0.60 -20.62
N GLU A 21 -7.34 -0.59 -20.45
CA GLU A 21 -8.27 -0.01 -21.42
C GLU A 21 -8.17 1.52 -21.47
N ILE A 22 -8.04 2.15 -20.30
CA ILE A 22 -7.91 3.60 -20.17
C ILE A 22 -6.62 4.09 -20.83
N PHE A 23 -5.49 3.43 -20.58
CA PHE A 23 -4.21 3.80 -21.15
C PHE A 23 -4.16 3.55 -22.67
N GLN A 24 -4.80 2.48 -23.16
CA GLN A 24 -4.93 2.25 -24.59
C GLN A 24 -5.77 3.36 -25.25
N ALA A 25 -6.92 3.70 -24.66
CA ALA A 25 -7.74 4.79 -25.15
C ALA A 25 -7.03 6.15 -25.13
N ALA A 26 -6.23 6.42 -24.11
CA ALA A 26 -5.41 7.63 -24.02
C ALA A 26 -4.36 7.68 -25.14
N GLN A 27 -3.66 6.59 -25.38
CA GLN A 27 -2.68 6.46 -26.46
C GLN A 27 -3.32 6.66 -27.84
N ASP A 28 -4.45 6.03 -28.09
CA ASP A 28 -5.19 6.11 -29.37
C ASP A 28 -5.66 7.55 -29.67
N ASN A 29 -5.90 8.36 -28.63
CA ASN A 29 -6.36 9.75 -28.76
C ASN A 29 -5.26 10.79 -28.52
N GLY A 30 -4.01 10.38 -28.24
CA GLY A 30 -2.87 11.29 -28.03
C GLY A 30 -3.05 12.19 -26.81
N VAL A 31 -3.65 11.67 -25.73
CA VAL A 31 -3.87 12.38 -24.46
C VAL A 31 -3.18 11.67 -23.30
N ASP A 32 -2.78 12.44 -22.28
CA ASP A 32 -2.13 11.92 -21.08
C ASP A 32 -3.17 11.62 -19.98
N VAL A 33 -2.89 10.58 -19.19
CA VAL A 33 -3.64 10.23 -17.98
C VAL A 33 -2.72 10.39 -16.77
N ALA A 34 -3.04 11.32 -15.88
CA ALA A 34 -2.30 11.55 -14.64
C ALA A 34 -3.05 10.93 -13.44
N PHE A 35 -2.35 10.12 -12.65
CA PHE A 35 -2.96 9.38 -11.52
C PHE A 35 -2.02 9.23 -10.30
N GLU A 36 -1.03 10.12 -10.14
CA GLU A 36 -0.03 10.08 -9.06
C GLU A 36 -0.67 9.86 -7.68
N ALA A 37 -1.65 10.68 -7.32
CA ALA A 37 -2.29 10.61 -6.01
C ALA A 37 -3.20 9.38 -5.80
N SER A 38 -3.32 8.48 -6.75
CA SER A 38 -4.04 7.22 -6.58
C SER A 38 -3.29 6.22 -5.70
N VAL A 39 -1.97 6.38 -5.56
CA VAL A 39 -1.15 5.52 -4.70
C VAL A 39 -0.38 6.38 -3.70
N ALA A 40 -0.53 6.06 -2.40
CA ALA A 40 0.19 6.70 -1.29
C ALA A 40 0.08 8.24 -1.24
N GLY A 41 -0.97 8.82 -1.78
CA GLY A 41 -1.39 10.21 -1.65
C GLY A 41 -0.30 11.25 -1.89
N GLY A 42 0.29 11.78 -0.83
CA GLY A 42 1.31 12.82 -0.88
C GLY A 42 2.73 12.32 -1.18
N ILE A 43 2.94 11.01 -1.33
CA ILE A 43 4.23 10.44 -1.71
C ILE A 43 4.29 10.38 -3.25
N PRO A 44 5.27 11.05 -3.93
CA PRO A 44 5.37 11.05 -5.38
C PRO A 44 5.99 9.73 -5.89
N ILE A 45 5.34 8.60 -5.57
CA ILE A 45 5.91 7.28 -5.78
C ILE A 45 5.86 6.83 -7.24
N LEU A 46 4.78 7.12 -7.96
CA LEU A 46 4.64 6.71 -9.36
C LEU A 46 5.65 7.45 -10.23
N LYS A 47 5.81 8.76 -10.00
CA LYS A 47 6.82 9.57 -10.68
C LYS A 47 8.23 9.13 -10.30
N SER A 48 8.48 8.81 -9.03
CA SER A 48 9.78 8.31 -8.59
C SER A 48 10.14 6.99 -9.26
N LEU A 49 9.20 6.06 -9.40
CA LEU A 49 9.39 4.80 -10.12
C LEU A 49 9.59 5.03 -11.62
N GLY A 50 8.71 5.81 -12.26
CA GLY A 50 8.71 5.96 -13.71
C GLY A 50 9.83 6.86 -14.24
N GLU A 51 10.29 7.85 -13.48
CA GLU A 51 11.31 8.82 -13.89
C GLU A 51 12.58 8.71 -13.05
N GLY A 52 12.46 8.80 -11.72
CA GLY A 52 13.62 8.87 -10.81
C GLY A 52 14.44 7.60 -10.75
N LEU A 53 13.79 6.44 -10.83
CA LEU A 53 14.41 5.12 -10.79
C LEU A 53 14.43 4.42 -12.15
N ALA A 54 14.10 5.11 -13.24
CA ALA A 54 13.95 4.53 -14.58
C ALA A 54 15.21 3.81 -15.12
N ALA A 55 16.40 4.15 -14.59
CA ALA A 55 17.66 3.49 -14.96
C ALA A 55 17.95 2.20 -14.17
N ASN A 56 17.08 1.85 -13.20
CA ASN A 56 17.26 0.66 -12.37
C ASN A 56 16.36 -0.48 -12.84
N HIS A 57 16.85 -1.70 -12.70
CA HIS A 57 16.00 -2.88 -12.63
C HIS A 57 15.51 -3.04 -11.19
N VAL A 58 14.19 -3.02 -11.01
CA VAL A 58 13.58 -3.20 -9.70
C VAL A 58 13.57 -4.70 -9.37
N ASN A 59 14.27 -5.09 -8.30
CA ASN A 59 14.29 -6.47 -7.83
C ASN A 59 13.02 -6.80 -7.03
N TRP A 60 12.63 -5.89 -6.15
CA TRP A 60 11.40 -5.98 -5.36
C TRP A 60 10.97 -4.62 -4.84
N LEU A 61 9.70 -4.51 -4.49
CA LEU A 61 9.17 -3.43 -3.68
C LEU A 61 8.27 -4.00 -2.57
N ALA A 62 8.23 -3.31 -1.43
CA ALA A 62 7.36 -3.64 -0.33
C ALA A 62 6.84 -2.35 0.30
N GLY A 63 5.53 -2.27 0.56
CA GLY A 63 4.95 -1.03 1.07
C GLY A 63 3.82 -1.22 2.07
N ILE A 64 3.77 -0.31 3.03
CA ILE A 64 2.61 -0.01 3.87
C ILE A 64 1.82 1.04 3.10
N ILE A 65 0.79 0.62 2.38
CA ILE A 65 0.05 1.44 1.41
C ILE A 65 -1.45 1.62 1.74
N ASN A 66 -1.84 1.15 2.93
CA ASN A 66 -3.15 1.43 3.54
C ASN A 66 -2.96 1.98 4.95
N GLY A 67 -3.35 3.24 5.18
CA GLY A 67 -3.17 3.93 6.45
C GLY A 67 -4.08 3.40 7.56
N THR A 68 -5.31 2.99 7.23
CA THR A 68 -6.28 2.44 8.18
C THR A 68 -5.76 1.14 8.79
N GLY A 69 -5.33 0.20 7.96
CA GLY A 69 -4.76 -1.07 8.42
C GLY A 69 -3.49 -0.88 9.23
N ASN A 70 -2.62 0.07 8.83
CA ASN A 70 -1.41 0.37 9.59
C ASN A 70 -1.73 1.00 10.95
N PHE A 71 -2.71 1.90 11.03
CA PHE A 71 -3.19 2.46 12.30
C PHE A 71 -3.67 1.36 13.25
N ILE A 72 -4.52 0.46 12.76
CA ILE A 72 -5.06 -0.64 13.56
C ILE A 72 -3.93 -1.51 14.14
N LEU A 73 -3.00 -1.97 13.31
CA LEU A 73 -1.89 -2.82 13.77
C LEU A 73 -0.94 -2.07 14.72
N THR A 74 -0.76 -0.76 14.54
CA THR A 74 0.04 0.08 15.44
C THR A 74 -0.59 0.15 16.82
N GLU A 75 -1.88 0.48 16.91
CA GLU A 75 -2.60 0.61 18.17
C GLU A 75 -2.76 -0.74 18.90
N MET A 76 -2.90 -1.85 18.15
CA MET A 76 -2.88 -3.19 18.74
C MET A 76 -1.52 -3.48 19.39
N GLU A 77 -0.40 -3.11 18.75
CA GLU A 77 0.94 -3.34 19.30
C GLU A 77 1.26 -2.42 20.49
N GLU A 78 1.05 -1.11 20.33
CA GLU A 78 1.45 -0.11 21.35
C GLU A 78 0.50 -0.12 22.55
N GLY A 79 -0.79 -0.35 22.33
CA GLY A 79 -1.82 -0.34 23.36
C GLY A 79 -2.21 -1.72 23.91
N GLY A 80 -1.76 -2.82 23.32
CA GLY A 80 -2.20 -4.18 23.68
C GLY A 80 -3.71 -4.40 23.47
N ARG A 81 -4.31 -3.69 22.52
CA ARG A 81 -5.77 -3.60 22.31
C ARG A 81 -6.26 -4.63 21.29
N ALA A 82 -7.50 -5.06 21.44
CA ALA A 82 -8.13 -5.96 20.50
C ALA A 82 -8.44 -5.25 19.15
N PHE A 83 -8.44 -6.00 18.06
CA PHE A 83 -8.73 -5.51 16.71
C PHE A 83 -10.05 -4.71 16.64
N ASP A 84 -11.13 -5.25 17.20
CA ASP A 84 -12.46 -4.63 17.13
C ASP A 84 -12.53 -3.28 17.89
N ASP A 85 -11.83 -3.16 19.03
CA ASP A 85 -11.77 -1.93 19.82
C ASP A 85 -11.03 -0.83 19.05
N VAL A 86 -9.92 -1.19 18.40
CA VAL A 86 -9.14 -0.25 17.60
C VAL A 86 -9.86 0.12 16.31
N LEU A 87 -10.55 -0.83 15.68
CA LEU A 87 -11.37 -0.55 14.51
C LEU A 87 -12.48 0.44 14.82
N ALA A 88 -13.18 0.27 15.96
CA ALA A 88 -14.22 1.20 16.39
C ALA A 88 -13.66 2.63 16.60
N GLU A 89 -12.45 2.74 17.16
CA GLU A 89 -11.77 4.03 17.29
C GLU A 89 -11.37 4.61 15.92
N ALA A 90 -10.83 3.81 15.02
CA ALA A 90 -10.50 4.24 13.66
C ALA A 90 -11.74 4.79 12.93
N GLN A 91 -12.91 4.17 13.13
CA GLN A 91 -14.19 4.65 12.61
C GLN A 91 -14.62 5.98 13.26
N ALA A 92 -14.47 6.11 14.58
CA ALA A 92 -14.81 7.34 15.31
C ALA A 92 -13.91 8.52 14.89
N LEU A 93 -12.63 8.26 14.64
CA LEU A 93 -11.66 9.25 14.14
C LEU A 93 -11.83 9.55 12.63
N GLY A 94 -12.62 8.75 11.92
CA GLY A 94 -12.86 8.90 10.47
C GLY A 94 -11.75 8.34 9.59
N TYR A 95 -10.89 7.49 10.13
CA TYR A 95 -9.86 6.75 9.38
C TYR A 95 -10.44 5.54 8.66
N ALA A 96 -11.46 4.88 9.25
CA ALA A 96 -12.21 3.81 8.63
C ALA A 96 -13.66 4.24 8.33
N GLU A 97 -14.24 3.69 7.26
CA GLU A 97 -15.67 3.82 6.95
C GLU A 97 -16.50 2.85 7.80
N ALA A 98 -17.85 2.98 7.73
CA ALA A 98 -18.76 2.07 8.44
C ALA A 98 -18.61 0.60 7.98
N ASP A 99 -18.35 0.41 6.67
CA ASP A 99 -17.89 -0.87 6.13
C ASP A 99 -16.38 -0.78 5.87
N PRO A 100 -15.54 -1.35 6.74
CA PRO A 100 -14.09 -1.26 6.65
C PRO A 100 -13.48 -2.35 5.77
N THR A 101 -14.28 -3.27 5.21
CA THR A 101 -13.82 -4.47 4.49
C THR A 101 -12.77 -4.16 3.45
N PHE A 102 -12.92 -3.07 2.72
CA PHE A 102 -12.00 -2.67 1.66
C PHE A 102 -10.58 -2.39 2.18
N ASP A 103 -10.47 -1.83 3.38
CA ASP A 103 -9.21 -1.54 4.05
C ASP A 103 -8.65 -2.79 4.77
N VAL A 104 -9.47 -3.40 5.65
CA VAL A 104 -8.98 -4.43 6.57
C VAL A 104 -8.73 -5.78 5.89
N GLU A 105 -9.42 -6.08 4.78
CA GLU A 105 -9.18 -7.28 3.98
C GLU A 105 -8.12 -7.07 2.88
N GLY A 106 -7.49 -5.89 2.82
CA GLY A 106 -6.35 -5.61 1.95
C GLY A 106 -6.69 -5.32 0.50
N ILE A 107 -7.97 -5.13 0.16
CA ILE A 107 -8.42 -4.89 -1.22
C ILE A 107 -7.87 -3.56 -1.75
N ASP A 108 -7.94 -2.49 -0.95
CA ASP A 108 -7.34 -1.18 -1.26
C ASP A 108 -5.84 -1.30 -1.52
N ALA A 109 -5.12 -2.00 -0.64
CA ALA A 109 -3.69 -2.23 -0.81
C ALA A 109 -3.38 -3.05 -2.07
N ALA A 110 -4.22 -4.03 -2.43
CA ALA A 110 -4.04 -4.83 -3.64
C ALA A 110 -4.23 -4.00 -4.93
N HIS A 111 -5.19 -3.06 -4.96
CA HIS A 111 -5.33 -2.12 -6.07
C HIS A 111 -4.08 -1.26 -6.24
N LYS A 112 -3.59 -0.68 -5.14
CA LYS A 112 -2.38 0.16 -5.16
C LYS A 112 -1.13 -0.63 -5.55
N LEU A 113 -0.97 -1.85 -5.04
CA LEU A 113 0.12 -2.74 -5.41
C LEU A 113 0.10 -3.08 -6.90
N THR A 114 -1.08 -3.33 -7.47
CA THR A 114 -1.25 -3.59 -8.91
C THR A 114 -0.70 -2.44 -9.76
N ILE A 115 -0.99 -1.20 -9.37
CA ILE A 115 -0.49 0.01 -10.05
C ILE A 115 1.03 0.14 -9.90
N LEU A 116 1.55 0.00 -8.67
CA LEU A 116 2.98 0.06 -8.40
C LEU A 116 3.76 -0.98 -9.21
N ALA A 117 3.28 -2.22 -9.21
CA ALA A 117 3.93 -3.31 -9.94
C ALA A 117 3.91 -3.11 -11.46
N SER A 118 2.82 -2.58 -12.00
CA SER A 118 2.74 -2.27 -13.43
C SER A 118 3.82 -1.29 -13.86
N ILE A 119 4.06 -0.24 -13.06
CA ILE A 119 5.08 0.76 -13.36
C ILE A 119 6.49 0.21 -13.09
N ALA A 120 6.69 -0.46 -11.95
CA ALA A 120 8.01 -0.93 -11.53
C ALA A 120 8.58 -2.02 -12.44
N PHE A 121 7.74 -2.92 -12.95
CA PHE A 121 8.14 -4.09 -13.72
C PHE A 121 7.70 -4.05 -15.20
N GLY A 122 7.00 -3.00 -15.63
CA GLY A 122 6.52 -2.89 -17.01
C GLY A 122 5.50 -3.97 -17.38
N ILE A 123 4.71 -4.47 -16.42
CA ILE A 123 3.70 -5.53 -16.65
C ILE A 123 2.30 -4.92 -16.77
N PRO A 124 1.37 -5.60 -17.47
CA PRO A 124 -0.04 -5.18 -17.47
C PRO A 124 -0.63 -5.15 -16.06
N LEU A 125 -1.63 -4.29 -15.86
CA LEU A 125 -2.42 -4.28 -14.62
C LEU A 125 -3.20 -5.60 -14.49
N GLN A 126 -2.97 -6.34 -13.39
CA GLN A 126 -3.50 -7.69 -13.18
C GLN A 126 -4.02 -7.87 -11.75
N PHE A 127 -4.95 -7.03 -11.32
CA PHE A 127 -5.52 -7.07 -9.96
C PHE A 127 -5.97 -8.46 -9.54
N SER A 128 -6.62 -9.22 -10.43
CA SER A 128 -7.09 -10.58 -10.16
C SER A 128 -5.99 -11.61 -9.85
N LYS A 129 -4.73 -11.25 -10.06
CA LYS A 129 -3.55 -12.11 -9.79
C LYS A 129 -2.90 -11.81 -8.44
N VAL A 130 -3.30 -10.74 -7.76
CA VAL A 130 -2.75 -10.39 -6.46
C VAL A 130 -3.28 -11.35 -5.40
N TYR A 131 -2.38 -12.09 -4.72
CA TYR A 131 -2.77 -12.79 -3.50
C TYR A 131 -3.09 -11.75 -2.42
N THR A 132 -4.24 -11.88 -1.77
CA THR A 132 -4.70 -10.90 -0.79
C THR A 132 -5.21 -11.61 0.46
N GLU A 133 -4.67 -11.21 1.61
CA GLU A 133 -5.07 -11.65 2.94
C GLU A 133 -5.19 -10.43 3.86
N GLY A 134 -6.32 -10.31 4.56
CA GLY A 134 -6.61 -9.21 5.47
C GLY A 134 -5.97 -9.34 6.85
N ILE A 135 -6.22 -8.32 7.68
CA ILE A 135 -5.71 -8.24 9.07
C ILE A 135 -6.80 -8.54 10.12
N SER A 136 -8.04 -8.77 9.72
CA SER A 136 -9.18 -8.96 10.62
C SER A 136 -9.06 -10.17 11.54
N ARG A 137 -8.17 -11.12 11.22
CA ARG A 137 -7.91 -12.33 12.02
C ARG A 137 -6.70 -12.20 12.95
N ILE A 138 -5.96 -11.09 12.89
CA ILE A 138 -4.80 -10.88 13.77
C ILE A 138 -5.29 -10.63 15.18
N THR A 139 -4.77 -11.41 16.12
CA THR A 139 -5.11 -11.34 17.54
C THR A 139 -4.07 -10.55 18.33
N THR A 140 -4.41 -10.16 19.56
CA THR A 140 -3.46 -9.55 20.51
C THR A 140 -2.32 -10.51 20.86
N GLU A 141 -2.61 -11.83 20.90
CA GLU A 141 -1.62 -12.87 21.13
C GLU A 141 -0.61 -12.98 19.99
N ASP A 142 -1.07 -12.83 18.72
CA ASP A 142 -0.18 -12.83 17.56
C ASP A 142 0.78 -11.64 17.62
N VAL A 143 0.25 -10.45 17.94
CA VAL A 143 1.04 -9.22 18.06
C VAL A 143 2.05 -9.32 19.20
N ALA A 144 1.64 -9.82 20.37
CA ALA A 144 2.52 -10.03 21.53
C ALA A 144 3.61 -11.07 21.22
N SER A 145 3.26 -12.15 20.52
CA SER A 145 4.21 -13.21 20.12
C SER A 145 5.23 -12.67 19.14
N ALA A 146 4.79 -11.92 18.11
CA ALA A 146 5.68 -11.26 17.17
C ALA A 146 6.67 -10.32 17.90
N ALA A 147 6.15 -9.49 18.82
CA ALA A 147 6.96 -8.57 19.59
C ALA A 147 7.99 -9.29 20.48
N HIS A 148 7.62 -10.44 21.08
CA HIS A 148 8.51 -11.27 21.90
C HIS A 148 9.72 -11.80 21.10
N PHE A 149 9.49 -12.16 19.84
CA PHE A 149 10.54 -12.65 18.94
C PHE A 149 11.29 -11.55 18.18
N GLY A 150 11.06 -10.26 18.50
CA GLY A 150 11.75 -9.13 17.88
C GLY A 150 11.18 -8.73 16.52
N TYR A 151 9.92 -9.10 16.24
CA TYR A 151 9.22 -8.74 15.01
C TYR A 151 8.06 -7.79 15.29
N ARG A 152 7.62 -7.11 14.24
CA ARG A 152 6.33 -6.41 14.15
C ARG A 152 5.48 -7.02 13.04
N ILE A 153 4.16 -6.99 13.23
CA ILE A 153 3.22 -7.34 12.17
C ILE A 153 2.89 -6.07 11.41
N LYS A 154 3.15 -6.05 10.11
CA LYS A 154 2.73 -4.99 9.19
C LYS A 154 1.93 -5.59 8.04
N HIS A 155 0.92 -4.88 7.56
CA HIS A 155 0.18 -5.27 6.37
C HIS A 155 0.89 -4.73 5.15
N LEU A 156 1.60 -5.60 4.42
CA LEU A 156 2.46 -5.21 3.30
C LEU A 156 1.87 -5.61 1.96
N GLY A 157 1.91 -4.66 1.01
CA GLY A 157 1.88 -4.98 -0.41
C GLY A 157 3.30 -5.27 -0.88
N ILE A 158 3.54 -6.45 -1.44
CA ILE A 158 4.85 -6.92 -1.88
C ILE A 158 4.78 -7.31 -3.35
N ALA A 159 5.68 -6.75 -4.16
CA ALA A 159 5.90 -7.17 -5.54
C ALA A 159 7.39 -7.53 -5.71
N LYS A 160 7.66 -8.69 -6.31
CA LYS A 160 9.03 -9.21 -6.43
C LYS A 160 9.24 -9.90 -7.76
N ASP A 161 10.34 -9.56 -8.43
CA ASP A 161 10.85 -10.35 -9.55
C ASP A 161 11.47 -11.64 -9.02
N THR A 162 10.95 -12.78 -9.48
CA THR A 162 11.43 -14.11 -9.11
C THR A 162 12.35 -14.71 -10.18
N GLY A 163 12.60 -13.99 -11.27
CA GLY A 163 13.27 -14.48 -12.47
C GLY A 163 12.40 -15.36 -13.38
N ASN A 164 11.24 -15.83 -12.86
CA ASN A 164 10.26 -16.62 -13.61
C ASN A 164 8.90 -15.90 -13.75
N GLY A 165 8.83 -14.68 -13.27
CA GLY A 165 7.63 -13.84 -13.26
C GLY A 165 7.58 -12.95 -12.03
N ILE A 166 6.59 -12.07 -12.00
CA ILE A 166 6.41 -11.11 -10.90
C ILE A 166 5.40 -11.69 -9.89
N GLU A 167 5.85 -11.85 -8.65
CA GLU A 167 5.02 -12.22 -7.52
C GLU A 167 4.32 -10.98 -6.95
N LEU A 168 2.99 -11.05 -6.76
CA LEU A 168 2.17 -9.97 -6.19
C LEU A 168 1.38 -10.50 -5.00
N ARG A 169 1.56 -9.90 -3.83
CA ARG A 169 0.84 -10.30 -2.62
C ARG A 169 0.63 -9.15 -1.63
N VAL A 170 -0.53 -9.17 -0.98
CA VAL A 170 -0.88 -8.31 0.15
C VAL A 170 -1.23 -9.23 1.31
N HIS A 171 -0.50 -9.13 2.41
CA HIS A 171 -0.78 -9.95 3.59
C HIS A 171 -0.11 -9.40 4.86
N PRO A 172 -0.57 -9.81 6.06
CA PRO A 172 0.17 -9.59 7.30
C PRO A 172 1.57 -10.21 7.21
N THR A 173 2.58 -9.43 7.53
CA THR A 173 3.99 -9.84 7.39
C THR A 173 4.74 -9.57 8.69
N LEU A 174 5.47 -10.55 9.16
CA LEU A 174 6.43 -10.39 10.27
C LEU A 174 7.69 -9.71 9.72
N ILE A 175 8.00 -8.51 10.21
CA ILE A 175 9.22 -7.79 9.85
C ILE A 175 10.09 -7.52 11.08
N PRO A 176 11.41 -7.67 10.99
CA PRO A 176 12.31 -7.39 12.12
C PRO A 176 12.16 -5.94 12.59
N LYS A 177 12.20 -5.71 13.90
CA LYS A 177 12.02 -4.37 14.52
C LYS A 177 13.07 -3.37 14.07
N GLU A 178 14.23 -3.83 13.64
CA GLU A 178 15.34 -2.98 13.17
C GLU A 178 15.15 -2.45 11.76
N THR A 179 14.16 -2.96 11.01
CA THR A 179 13.91 -2.50 9.63
C THR A 179 13.20 -1.14 9.62
N MET A 180 13.50 -0.31 8.62
CA MET A 180 12.87 1.01 8.49
C MET A 180 11.35 0.93 8.33
N LEU A 181 10.84 -0.08 7.60
CA LEU A 181 9.39 -0.28 7.45
C LEU A 181 8.70 -0.59 8.79
N SER A 182 9.39 -1.21 9.74
CA SER A 182 8.80 -1.53 11.05
C SER A 182 8.46 -0.28 11.85
N ALA A 183 9.20 0.80 11.66
CA ALA A 183 9.01 2.08 12.36
C ALA A 183 7.90 2.96 11.78
N VAL A 184 7.26 2.54 10.70
CA VAL A 184 6.15 3.28 10.07
C VAL A 184 4.87 3.01 10.84
N ASN A 185 4.44 3.94 11.68
CA ASN A 185 3.32 3.80 12.60
C ASN A 185 2.14 4.71 12.23
N GLY A 186 0.99 4.48 12.87
CA GLY A 186 -0.23 5.25 12.69
C GLY A 186 -0.78 5.19 11.26
N VAL A 187 -1.25 6.30 10.75
CA VAL A 187 -1.86 6.41 9.40
C VAL A 187 -0.83 6.63 8.27
N MET A 188 0.46 6.57 8.60
CA MET A 188 1.52 6.86 7.63
C MET A 188 1.71 5.70 6.65
N ASN A 189 2.12 6.06 5.43
CA ASN A 189 2.49 5.13 4.38
C ASN A 189 4.00 5.16 4.15
N ALA A 190 4.53 4.04 3.66
CA ALA A 190 5.91 3.97 3.19
C ALA A 190 6.05 2.89 2.11
N ILE A 191 6.88 3.12 1.13
CA ILE A 191 7.23 2.16 0.09
C ILE A 191 8.74 2.06 0.03
N MET A 192 9.25 0.85 0.21
CA MET A 192 10.66 0.50 0.00
C MET A 192 10.80 -0.16 -1.36
N ILE A 193 11.80 0.27 -2.12
CA ILE A 193 12.11 -0.23 -3.46
C ILE A 193 13.57 -0.63 -3.46
N ASP A 194 13.87 -1.82 -3.94
CA ASP A 194 15.23 -2.30 -4.15
C ASP A 194 15.54 -2.32 -5.65
N GLY A 195 16.43 -1.43 -6.06
CA GLY A 195 16.95 -1.33 -7.43
C GLY A 195 18.36 -1.87 -7.52
N ASP A 196 18.70 -2.47 -8.65
CA ASP A 196 20.01 -3.11 -8.89
C ASP A 196 21.20 -2.13 -8.79
N ALA A 197 21.01 -0.88 -9.21
CA ALA A 197 22.05 0.13 -9.19
C ALA A 197 22.05 0.99 -7.93
N VAL A 198 20.84 1.38 -7.43
CA VAL A 198 20.71 2.32 -6.30
C VAL A 198 20.62 1.60 -4.95
N GLY A 199 20.29 0.29 -4.96
CA GLY A 199 19.97 -0.46 -3.74
C GLY A 199 18.62 -0.06 -3.13
N PRO A 200 18.40 -0.33 -1.82
CA PRO A 200 17.12 -0.05 -1.17
C PRO A 200 16.92 1.46 -0.96
N THR A 201 15.80 1.96 -1.43
CA THR A 201 15.29 3.32 -1.21
C THR A 201 13.98 3.27 -0.48
N LEU A 202 13.70 4.23 0.42
CA LEU A 202 12.45 4.32 1.18
C LEU A 202 11.78 5.67 0.91
N PHE A 203 10.51 5.61 0.53
CA PHE A 203 9.62 6.75 0.41
C PHE A 203 8.62 6.70 1.57
N TYR A 204 8.52 7.79 2.33
CA TYR A 204 7.68 7.87 3.53
C TYR A 204 6.88 9.16 3.54
N GLY A 205 5.62 9.09 3.94
CA GLY A 205 4.77 10.28 4.02
C GLY A 205 3.31 9.97 4.34
N ALA A 206 2.47 10.99 4.26
CA ALA A 206 1.04 10.84 4.45
C ALA A 206 0.40 10.18 3.21
N GLY A 207 -0.20 9.01 3.40
CA GLY A 207 -0.84 8.22 2.33
C GLY A 207 -2.23 8.72 1.93
N ALA A 208 -2.86 9.54 2.79
CA ALA A 208 -4.19 10.09 2.56
C ALA A 208 -4.32 11.46 3.21
N GLY A 209 -5.35 12.21 2.81
CA GLY A 209 -5.65 13.54 3.35
C GLY A 209 -5.99 14.53 2.23
N ALA A 210 -6.63 15.64 2.59
CA ALA A 210 -7.06 16.64 1.61
C ALA A 210 -5.88 17.38 0.96
N GLU A 211 -4.89 17.74 1.75
CA GLU A 211 -3.69 18.46 1.29
C GLU A 211 -2.68 17.52 0.60
N PRO A 212 -2.33 16.35 1.18
CA PRO A 212 -1.41 15.42 0.53
C PRO A 212 -1.89 14.90 -0.84
N THR A 213 -3.20 14.85 -1.07
CA THR A 213 -3.75 14.39 -2.36
C THR A 213 -3.97 15.52 -3.37
N ALA A 214 -3.76 16.77 -2.98
CA ALA A 214 -3.95 17.96 -3.84
C ALA A 214 -2.64 18.62 -4.25
N SER A 215 -1.52 18.14 -3.71
CA SER A 215 -0.17 18.65 -3.98
C SER A 215 0.39 18.23 -5.33
#